data_9d3b2506ecae8538d5807288d3e8e26f
#
_entry.id   9d3b2506ecae8538d5807288d3e8e26f
#
_cell.length_a   1.000
_cell.length_b   1.000
_cell.length_c   1.000
_cell.angle_alpha   90.00
_cell.angle_beta   90.00
_cell.angle_gamma   90.00
#
_symmetry.space_group_name_H-M   'P 1'
#
loop_
_entity.id
_entity.type
_entity.pdbx_description
1 polymer ?
#
loop_
_entity_poly.entity_id
_entity_poly.type
_entity_poly.pdbx_seq_one_letter_code
_entity_poly.pdbx_strand_id
1 'polypeptide(L)'
;MQNLLKILLRYSNFLVFIALEVAAFILIGLNNPYPRSSVLSTANDAIAWQHKQMSEISGYFSLRSQNEILAEENAALRNQISAMDSAQNHESIHYLPAKAVQMTTNHLHNYITINRGSNDGIQRGQGVRNSDGVVGIVQTVGMNYSIVLPIINTYTNLSCRFLKNDYIGTLQWDGKDIRYALLTDVASHMVVNTGDTIITSGLSPVFPEGIPVGIVENSVLKDGDSYHTIRVRLSTNFKRLKYVEIVQNGHQQELEELTNGMD
;
A
#
# COMPACT_ATOMS: atom_id res chain seq x y z
N MET A 1 32.01 -55.53 -0.10
CA MET A 1 31.91 -56.01 -1.52
C MET A 1 30.84 -57.07 -1.78
N GLN A 2 30.59 -58.02 -0.85
CA GLN A 2 29.56 -59.05 -1.04
C GLN A 2 28.11 -58.58 -1.14
N ASN A 3 27.76 -57.50 -0.55
CA ASN A 3 26.38 -56.96 -0.60
C ASN A 3 26.05 -56.28 -1.94
N LEU A 4 27.01 -55.64 -2.60
CA LEU A 4 26.87 -55.08 -3.93
C LEU A 4 26.63 -56.16 -5.00
N LEU A 5 27.37 -57.27 -4.90
CA LEU A 5 27.22 -58.41 -5.83
C LEU A 5 25.85 -59.08 -5.68
N LYS A 6 25.32 -59.22 -4.47
CA LYS A 6 23.97 -59.76 -4.22
C LYS A 6 22.85 -58.88 -4.77
N ILE A 7 23.00 -57.58 -4.70
CA ILE A 7 22.04 -56.63 -5.29
C ILE A 7 22.11 -56.68 -6.80
N LEU A 8 23.31 -56.74 -7.39
CA LEU A 8 23.51 -56.84 -8.83
C LEU A 8 22.90 -58.14 -9.40
N LEU A 9 23.08 -59.28 -8.69
CA LEU A 9 22.50 -60.56 -9.12
C LEU A 9 20.98 -60.60 -8.94
N ARG A 10 20.43 -59.93 -7.92
CA ARG A 10 18.99 -59.90 -7.67
C ARG A 10 18.22 -59.05 -8.71
N TYR A 11 18.85 -58.02 -9.25
CA TYR A 11 18.25 -57.09 -10.23
C TYR A 11 18.89 -57.23 -11.62
N SER A 12 19.60 -58.34 -11.89
CA SER A 12 20.34 -58.53 -13.14
C SER A 12 19.44 -58.40 -14.37
N ASN A 13 18.23 -58.99 -14.34
CA ASN A 13 17.28 -58.90 -15.44
C ASN A 13 16.78 -57.49 -15.71
N PHE A 14 16.60 -56.70 -14.64
CA PHE A 14 16.19 -55.28 -14.73
C PHE A 14 17.32 -54.40 -15.25
N LEU A 15 18.56 -54.67 -14.81
CA LEU A 15 19.75 -53.96 -15.30
C LEU A 15 20.05 -54.25 -16.77
N VAL A 16 19.87 -55.53 -17.19
CA VAL A 16 19.99 -55.92 -18.61
C VAL A 16 18.90 -55.27 -19.45
N PHE A 17 17.68 -55.17 -18.92
CA PHE A 17 16.58 -54.48 -19.63
C PHE A 17 16.91 -52.98 -19.82
N ILE A 18 17.34 -52.28 -18.79
CA ILE A 18 17.74 -50.87 -18.89
C ILE A 18 18.92 -50.71 -19.86
N ALA A 19 19.92 -51.59 -19.80
CA ALA A 19 21.06 -51.54 -20.71
C ALA A 19 20.64 -51.73 -22.18
N LEU A 20 19.72 -52.65 -22.45
CA LEU A 20 19.16 -52.85 -23.78
C LEU A 20 18.32 -51.64 -24.26
N GLU A 21 17.55 -51.06 -23.37
CA GLU A 21 16.74 -49.87 -23.69
C GLU A 21 17.62 -48.67 -24.03
N VAL A 22 18.67 -48.42 -23.24
CA VAL A 22 19.66 -47.37 -23.52
C VAL A 22 20.40 -47.63 -24.83
N ALA A 23 20.80 -48.91 -25.11
CA ALA A 23 21.42 -49.28 -26.37
C ALA A 23 20.48 -49.10 -27.57
N ALA A 24 19.19 -49.43 -27.42
CA ALA A 24 18.17 -49.18 -28.43
C ALA A 24 18.00 -47.67 -28.72
N PHE A 25 17.96 -46.83 -27.68
CA PHE A 25 17.90 -45.36 -27.84
C PHE A 25 19.14 -44.81 -28.55
N ILE A 26 20.33 -45.31 -28.20
CA ILE A 26 21.57 -44.92 -28.88
C ILE A 26 21.56 -45.32 -30.36
N LEU A 27 21.13 -46.56 -30.69
CA LEU A 27 21.04 -47.02 -32.05
C LEU A 27 20.00 -46.29 -32.90
N ILE A 28 18.85 -45.94 -32.31
CA ILE A 28 17.83 -45.10 -32.95
C ILE A 28 18.39 -43.71 -33.21
N GLY A 29 19.13 -43.13 -32.25
CA GLY A 29 19.74 -41.81 -32.39
C GLY A 29 20.87 -41.73 -33.41
N LEU A 30 21.61 -42.82 -33.62
CA LEU A 30 22.71 -42.86 -34.56
C LEU A 30 22.26 -43.18 -35.99
N ASN A 31 21.15 -43.91 -36.16
CA ASN A 31 20.74 -44.44 -37.47
C ASN A 31 19.63 -43.63 -38.16
N ASN A 32 19.00 -42.66 -37.48
CA ASN A 32 17.94 -41.85 -38.03
C ASN A 32 18.27 -40.35 -37.92
N PRO A 33 18.45 -39.63 -39.02
CA PRO A 33 18.68 -38.16 -38.96
C PRO A 33 17.46 -37.35 -38.55
N TYR A 34 16.24 -37.91 -38.61
CA TYR A 34 14.98 -37.21 -38.31
C TYR A 34 14.67 -36.97 -36.82
N PRO A 35 15.00 -37.86 -35.86
CA PRO A 35 14.66 -37.60 -34.45
C PRO A 35 15.58 -36.60 -33.78
N ARG A 36 16.73 -36.24 -34.35
CA ARG A 36 17.69 -35.33 -33.77
C ARG A 36 17.17 -33.89 -33.66
N SER A 37 16.36 -33.47 -34.63
CA SER A 37 15.76 -32.11 -34.61
C SER A 37 14.58 -32.02 -33.64
N SER A 38 13.77 -33.06 -33.50
CA SER A 38 12.60 -33.04 -32.59
C SER A 38 12.99 -33.22 -31.12
N VAL A 39 14.02 -34.03 -30.82
CA VAL A 39 14.53 -34.18 -29.44
C VAL A 39 15.23 -32.88 -28.97
N LEU A 40 15.98 -32.25 -29.88
CA LEU A 40 16.63 -30.95 -29.60
C LEU A 40 15.60 -29.83 -29.45
N SER A 41 14.52 -29.82 -30.25
CA SER A 41 13.45 -28.81 -30.09
C SER A 41 12.70 -28.99 -28.77
N THR A 42 12.34 -30.23 -28.39
CA THR A 42 11.65 -30.52 -27.14
C THR A 42 12.52 -30.20 -25.92
N ALA A 43 13.83 -30.46 -25.98
CA ALA A 43 14.76 -30.09 -24.93
C ALA A 43 14.91 -28.55 -24.82
N ASN A 44 14.98 -27.84 -25.95
CA ASN A 44 15.01 -26.37 -25.98
C ASN A 44 13.69 -25.76 -25.48
N ASP A 45 12.55 -26.34 -25.81
CA ASP A 45 11.24 -25.92 -25.35
C ASP A 45 11.09 -26.11 -23.82
N ALA A 46 11.58 -27.21 -23.27
CA ALA A 46 11.61 -27.47 -21.85
C ALA A 46 12.52 -26.47 -21.10
N ILE A 47 13.69 -26.20 -21.65
CA ILE A 47 14.63 -25.19 -21.09
C ILE A 47 14.01 -23.78 -21.19
N ALA A 48 13.40 -23.44 -22.31
CA ALA A 48 12.73 -22.15 -22.51
C ALA A 48 11.54 -21.99 -21.55
N TRP A 49 10.76 -23.05 -21.31
CA TRP A 49 9.69 -23.04 -20.34
C TRP A 49 10.20 -22.83 -18.91
N GLN A 50 11.28 -23.50 -18.52
CA GLN A 50 11.92 -23.34 -17.22
C GLN A 50 12.48 -21.90 -17.04
N HIS A 51 13.14 -21.35 -18.05
CA HIS A 51 13.61 -19.97 -18.04
C HIS A 51 12.46 -18.97 -17.93
N LYS A 52 11.34 -19.21 -18.61
CA LYS A 52 10.15 -18.36 -18.51
C LYS A 52 9.57 -18.36 -17.10
N GLN A 53 9.43 -19.52 -16.47
CA GLN A 53 8.95 -19.64 -15.08
C GLN A 53 9.89 -18.93 -14.08
N MET A 54 11.21 -19.12 -14.25
CA MET A 54 12.21 -18.45 -13.41
C MET A 54 12.19 -16.93 -13.60
N SER A 55 12.00 -16.46 -14.83
CA SER A 55 11.95 -15.01 -15.11
C SER A 55 10.68 -14.36 -14.56
N GLU A 56 9.53 -15.04 -14.56
CA GLU A 56 8.30 -14.56 -13.96
C GLU A 56 8.42 -14.45 -12.42
N ILE A 57 9.06 -15.43 -11.78
CA ILE A 57 9.33 -15.42 -10.34
C ILE A 57 10.33 -14.31 -9.97
N SER A 58 11.43 -14.21 -10.71
CA SER A 58 12.43 -13.15 -10.48
C SER A 58 11.88 -11.76 -10.76
N GLY A 59 11.01 -11.62 -11.78
CA GLY A 59 10.29 -10.40 -12.08
C GLY A 59 9.38 -9.94 -10.94
N TYR A 60 8.69 -10.87 -10.28
CA TYR A 60 7.84 -10.54 -9.13
C TYR A 60 8.65 -10.02 -7.92
N PHE A 61 9.80 -10.63 -7.63
CA PHE A 61 10.70 -10.17 -6.57
C PHE A 61 11.34 -8.80 -6.91
N SER A 62 11.70 -8.59 -8.18
CA SER A 62 12.25 -7.31 -8.62
C SER A 62 11.21 -6.18 -8.55
N LEU A 63 9.95 -6.44 -8.91
CA LEU A 63 8.85 -5.49 -8.79
C LEU A 63 8.60 -5.06 -7.35
N ARG A 64 8.71 -5.98 -6.40
CA ARG A 64 8.57 -5.67 -4.98
C ARG A 64 9.67 -4.73 -4.50
N SER A 65 10.93 -5.06 -4.83
CA SER A 65 12.09 -4.21 -4.49
C SER A 65 11.99 -2.84 -5.16
N GLN A 66 11.60 -2.78 -6.44
CA GLN A 66 11.40 -1.52 -7.14
C GLN A 66 10.31 -0.66 -6.49
N ASN A 67 9.19 -1.25 -6.04
CA ASN A 67 8.16 -0.51 -5.34
C ASN A 67 8.62 0.02 -3.97
N GLU A 68 9.50 -0.70 -3.26
CA GLU A 68 10.10 -0.22 -2.01
C GLU A 68 11.05 0.97 -2.29
N ILE A 69 11.91 0.87 -3.29
CA ILE A 69 12.79 1.96 -3.74
C ILE A 69 11.98 3.18 -4.17
N LEU A 70 10.95 3.00 -4.99
CA LEU A 70 10.08 4.10 -5.42
C LEU A 70 9.35 4.78 -4.25
N ALA A 71 8.95 4.03 -3.21
CA ALA A 71 8.35 4.62 -2.01
C ALA A 71 9.36 5.49 -1.25
N GLU A 72 10.61 5.02 -1.13
CA GLU A 72 11.70 5.79 -0.51
C GLU A 72 12.07 7.04 -1.32
N GLU A 73 12.18 6.92 -2.65
CA GLU A 73 12.44 8.06 -3.54
C GLU A 73 11.31 9.10 -3.48
N ASN A 74 10.05 8.67 -3.47
CA ASN A 74 8.92 9.57 -3.33
C ASN A 74 8.95 10.33 -2.01
N ALA A 75 9.25 9.66 -0.90
CA ALA A 75 9.38 10.32 0.40
C ALA A 75 10.57 11.30 0.40
N ALA A 76 11.72 10.93 -0.19
CA ALA A 76 12.88 11.81 -0.31
C ALA A 76 12.59 13.06 -1.14
N LEU A 77 11.90 12.92 -2.28
CA LEU A 77 11.49 14.07 -3.10
C LEU A 77 10.51 14.99 -2.37
N ARG A 78 9.54 14.44 -1.63
CA ARG A 78 8.63 15.25 -0.80
C ARG A 78 9.36 15.98 0.30
N ASN A 79 10.35 15.34 0.93
CA ASN A 79 11.19 15.98 1.95
C ASN A 79 12.01 17.12 1.36
N GLN A 80 12.51 17.00 0.13
CA GLN A 80 13.20 18.10 -0.55
C GLN A 80 12.26 19.27 -0.87
N ILE A 81 11.05 18.99 -1.36
CA ILE A 81 10.04 20.01 -1.63
C ILE A 81 9.64 20.69 -0.30
N SER A 82 9.35 19.92 0.75
CA SER A 82 9.01 20.44 2.06
C SER A 82 10.13 21.31 2.66
N ALA A 83 11.40 20.93 2.47
CA ALA A 83 12.53 21.74 2.93
C ALA A 83 12.64 23.09 2.19
N MET A 84 12.27 23.14 0.90
CA MET A 84 12.20 24.38 0.15
C MET A 84 11.07 25.29 0.64
N ASP A 85 9.89 24.70 0.91
CA ASP A 85 8.73 25.43 1.45
C ASP A 85 8.98 25.88 2.90
N SER A 86 9.68 25.07 3.70
CA SER A 86 10.04 25.42 5.09
C SER A 86 10.97 26.63 5.19
N ALA A 87 11.83 26.82 4.20
CA ALA A 87 12.68 28.01 4.12
C ALA A 87 11.85 29.31 3.99
N GLN A 88 10.59 29.22 3.55
CA GLN A 88 9.67 30.34 3.40
C GLN A 88 8.65 30.43 4.53
N ASN A 89 8.18 29.31 5.10
CA ASN A 89 7.00 29.25 5.99
C ASN A 89 7.28 28.71 7.40
N HIS A 90 8.52 28.39 7.77
CA HIS A 90 8.92 27.84 9.08
C HIS A 90 8.31 26.49 9.49
N GLU A 91 7.56 25.82 8.62
CA GLU A 91 7.02 24.47 8.89
C GLU A 91 7.94 23.38 8.32
N SER A 92 8.65 22.67 9.19
CA SER A 92 9.45 21.53 8.76
C SER A 92 8.62 20.23 8.80
N ILE A 93 8.09 19.83 7.65
CA ILE A 93 7.37 18.57 7.52
C ILE A 93 8.32 17.52 6.93
N HIS A 94 8.42 16.38 7.61
CA HIS A 94 9.20 15.24 7.16
C HIS A 94 8.29 14.04 6.85
N TYR A 95 8.53 13.37 5.72
CA TYR A 95 7.79 12.19 5.30
C TYR A 95 8.64 10.94 5.49
N LEU A 96 8.18 10.01 6.34
CA LEU A 96 8.86 8.75 6.60
C LEU A 96 8.11 7.60 5.90
N PRO A 97 8.76 6.89 4.97
CA PRO A 97 8.11 5.78 4.26
C PRO A 97 7.92 4.57 5.17
N ALA A 98 6.74 3.94 5.04
CA ALA A 98 6.39 2.71 5.74
C ALA A 98 5.55 1.78 4.86
N LYS A 99 5.42 0.54 5.31
CA LYS A 99 4.62 -0.48 4.66
C LYS A 99 3.48 -0.94 5.55
N ALA A 100 2.28 -1.00 4.99
CA ALA A 100 1.16 -1.65 5.62
C ALA A 100 1.38 -3.17 5.63
N VAL A 101 1.46 -3.77 6.82
CA VAL A 101 1.69 -5.21 7.01
C VAL A 101 0.41 -5.97 7.30
N GLN A 102 -0.58 -5.28 7.88
CA GLN A 102 -1.91 -5.83 8.16
C GLN A 102 -2.93 -4.70 8.06
N MET A 103 -4.12 -5.02 7.55
CA MET A 103 -5.23 -4.07 7.45
C MET A 103 -6.56 -4.79 7.51
N THR A 104 -7.54 -4.17 8.17
CA THR A 104 -8.95 -4.55 8.10
C THR A 104 -9.75 -3.51 7.32
N THR A 105 -10.79 -3.96 6.61
CA THR A 105 -11.64 -3.07 5.78
C THR A 105 -13.13 -3.38 5.89
N ASN A 106 -13.48 -4.38 6.70
CA ASN A 106 -14.83 -4.95 6.80
C ASN A 106 -15.45 -4.83 8.20
N HIS A 107 -14.87 -3.99 9.05
CA HIS A 107 -15.35 -3.71 10.40
C HIS A 107 -15.72 -2.23 10.54
N LEU A 108 -16.53 -1.89 11.54
CA LEU A 108 -16.80 -0.49 11.90
C LEU A 108 -15.54 0.19 12.45
N HIS A 109 -14.69 -0.58 13.13
CA HIS A 109 -13.43 -0.14 13.71
C HIS A 109 -12.27 -0.80 12.97
N ASN A 110 -12.00 -0.32 11.76
CA ASN A 110 -10.87 -0.77 10.96
C ASN A 110 -9.55 -0.25 11.54
N TYR A 111 -8.47 -0.98 11.29
CA TYR A 111 -7.11 -0.57 11.63
C TYR A 111 -6.11 -1.00 10.55
N ILE A 112 -4.97 -0.34 10.54
CA ILE A 112 -3.83 -0.68 9.70
C ILE A 112 -2.60 -0.79 10.60
N THR A 113 -1.84 -1.88 10.47
CA THR A 113 -0.54 -2.03 11.12
C THR A 113 0.55 -1.68 10.12
N ILE A 114 1.47 -0.80 10.50
CA ILE A 114 2.63 -0.41 9.69
C ILE A 114 3.94 -0.91 10.32
N ASN A 115 4.97 -1.16 9.49
CA ASN A 115 6.28 -1.67 9.89
C ASN A 115 7.24 -0.56 10.35
N ARG A 116 6.74 0.42 11.06
CA ARG A 116 7.51 1.50 11.70
C ARG A 116 6.98 1.70 13.11
N GLY A 117 7.88 1.99 14.04
CA GLY A 117 7.55 2.16 15.44
C GLY A 117 8.35 3.27 16.11
N SER A 118 8.41 3.24 17.44
CA SER A 118 9.16 4.25 18.22
C SER A 118 10.66 4.25 17.90
N ASN A 119 11.23 3.11 17.49
CA ASN A 119 12.63 3.03 17.04
C ASN A 119 12.89 3.84 15.78
N ASP A 120 11.87 4.09 14.97
CA ASP A 120 11.92 4.90 13.75
C ASP A 120 11.46 6.36 13.99
N GLY A 121 11.23 6.76 15.24
CA GLY A 121 10.76 8.10 15.60
C GLY A 121 9.26 8.32 15.40
N ILE A 122 8.46 7.24 15.29
CA ILE A 122 7.01 7.37 15.19
C ILE A 122 6.42 7.75 16.53
N GLN A 123 5.43 8.66 16.48
CA GLN A 123 4.68 9.14 17.64
C GLN A 123 3.18 9.02 17.39
N ARG A 124 2.42 8.94 18.47
CA ARG A 124 0.97 8.98 18.41
C ARG A 124 0.52 10.33 17.84
N GLY A 125 -0.60 10.35 17.11
CA GLY A 125 -1.16 11.55 16.52
C GLY A 125 -0.59 11.92 15.15
N GLN A 126 0.52 11.34 14.72
CA GLN A 126 1.08 11.61 13.39
C GLN A 126 0.14 11.18 12.29
N GLY A 127 0.03 11.99 11.24
CA GLY A 127 -0.76 11.71 10.06
C GLY A 127 -0.10 10.62 9.20
N VAL A 128 -0.93 9.84 8.52
CA VAL A 128 -0.49 8.83 7.55
C VAL A 128 -1.19 9.06 6.22
N ARG A 129 -0.41 9.14 5.15
CA ARG A 129 -0.89 9.32 3.79
C ARG A 129 -0.30 8.27 2.84
N ASN A 130 -0.79 8.22 1.61
CA ASN A 130 -0.14 7.55 0.48
C ASN A 130 -0.01 8.52 -0.71
N SER A 131 0.38 8.00 -1.88
CA SER A 131 0.44 8.81 -3.12
C SER A 131 -0.90 9.44 -3.50
N ASP A 132 -2.01 8.78 -3.18
CA ASP A 132 -3.35 9.16 -3.62
C ASP A 132 -4.03 10.15 -2.66
N GLY A 133 -3.65 10.12 -1.36
CA GLY A 133 -4.25 11.00 -0.36
C GLY A 133 -4.09 10.53 1.08
N VAL A 134 -5.00 11.00 1.94
CA VAL A 134 -5.01 10.67 3.36
C VAL A 134 -5.35 9.19 3.58
N VAL A 135 -4.63 8.54 4.51
CA VAL A 135 -4.88 7.17 4.95
C VAL A 135 -5.49 7.14 6.35
N GLY A 136 -4.92 7.85 7.32
CA GLY A 136 -5.36 7.82 8.71
C GLY A 136 -4.38 8.50 9.65
N ILE A 137 -4.49 8.19 10.95
CA ILE A 137 -3.71 8.79 12.04
C ILE A 137 -3.11 7.68 12.89
N VAL A 138 -1.86 7.83 13.33
CA VAL A 138 -1.18 6.89 14.23
C VAL A 138 -1.86 6.91 15.60
N GLN A 139 -2.43 5.77 16.00
CA GLN A 139 -3.16 5.63 17.27
C GLN A 139 -2.31 5.03 18.38
N THR A 140 -1.55 3.98 18.07
CA THR A 140 -0.74 3.25 19.03
C THR A 140 0.63 2.97 18.42
N VAL A 141 1.67 3.16 19.22
CA VAL A 141 3.06 2.98 18.80
C VAL A 141 3.72 1.89 19.64
N GLY A 142 4.22 0.85 18.98
CA GLY A 142 5.10 -0.15 19.55
C GLY A 142 6.54 0.11 19.12
N MET A 143 7.48 -0.76 19.51
CA MET A 143 8.90 -0.57 19.21
C MET A 143 9.20 -0.62 17.70
N ASN A 144 8.64 -1.59 16.98
CA ASN A 144 8.92 -1.84 15.55
C ASN A 144 7.67 -1.69 14.66
N TYR A 145 6.49 -1.59 15.24
CA TYR A 145 5.21 -1.50 14.54
C TYR A 145 4.34 -0.45 15.18
N SER A 146 3.46 0.15 14.37
CA SER A 146 2.44 1.07 14.88
C SER A 146 1.07 0.72 14.29
N ILE A 147 0.02 1.08 15.03
CA ILE A 147 -1.37 0.94 14.60
C ILE A 147 -1.87 2.30 14.16
N VAL A 148 -2.37 2.35 12.94
CA VAL A 148 -2.99 3.51 12.32
C VAL A 148 -4.50 3.33 12.34
N LEU A 149 -5.22 4.35 12.77
CA LEU A 149 -6.66 4.49 12.67
C LEU A 149 -6.99 5.11 11.31
N PRO A 150 -7.50 4.34 10.33
CA PRO A 150 -7.75 4.86 9.00
C PRO A 150 -8.99 5.76 8.95
N ILE A 151 -9.10 6.60 7.92
CA ILE A 151 -10.31 7.41 7.69
C ILE A 151 -11.57 6.58 7.39
N ILE A 152 -11.43 5.28 7.13
CA ILE A 152 -12.50 4.29 7.06
C ILE A 152 -12.74 3.61 8.42
N ASN A 153 -12.75 4.39 9.48
CA ASN A 153 -13.10 3.98 10.84
C ASN A 153 -14.07 5.01 11.41
N THR A 154 -15.13 4.55 12.06
CA THR A 154 -16.22 5.41 12.56
C THR A 154 -15.79 6.36 13.68
N TYR A 155 -14.63 6.15 14.31
CA TYR A 155 -14.07 7.06 15.32
C TYR A 155 -13.16 8.13 14.71
N THR A 156 -12.84 8.04 13.42
CA THR A 156 -11.96 9.02 12.77
C THR A 156 -12.78 10.21 12.28
N ASN A 157 -12.46 11.39 12.76
CA ASN A 157 -12.93 12.65 12.24
C ASN A 157 -11.76 13.39 11.64
N LEU A 158 -11.91 13.87 10.40
CA LEU A 158 -10.86 14.59 9.68
C LEU A 158 -11.38 15.98 9.28
N SER A 159 -10.68 17.03 9.71
CA SER A 159 -10.96 18.38 9.24
C SER A 159 -10.50 18.54 7.80
N CYS A 160 -11.45 18.87 6.94
CA CYS A 160 -11.26 18.99 5.51
C CYS A 160 -11.74 20.35 5.03
N ARG A 161 -11.27 20.74 3.85
CA ARG A 161 -11.78 21.92 3.14
C ARG A 161 -11.99 21.64 1.66
N PHE A 162 -12.80 22.44 1.03
CA PHE A 162 -12.92 22.45 -0.42
C PHE A 162 -11.73 23.18 -1.03
N LEU A 163 -11.11 22.60 -2.05
CA LEU A 163 -10.00 23.23 -2.77
C LEU A 163 -10.39 24.54 -3.43
N LYS A 164 -11.67 24.68 -3.83
CA LYS A 164 -12.19 25.79 -4.64
C LYS A 164 -12.45 27.07 -3.84
N ASN A 165 -12.89 26.96 -2.58
CA ASN A 165 -13.47 28.08 -1.84
C ASN A 165 -13.18 28.06 -0.34
N ASP A 166 -12.25 27.22 0.11
CA ASP A 166 -11.74 27.10 1.48
C ASP A 166 -12.78 26.82 2.57
N TYR A 167 -14.00 26.42 2.20
CA TYR A 167 -14.99 26.03 3.19
C TYR A 167 -14.62 24.74 3.88
N ILE A 168 -14.77 24.75 5.20
CA ILE A 168 -14.35 23.68 6.09
C ILE A 168 -15.55 22.78 6.37
N GLY A 169 -15.28 21.49 6.50
CA GLY A 169 -16.21 20.46 6.95
C GLY A 169 -15.48 19.34 7.66
N THR A 170 -16.23 18.49 8.30
CA THR A 170 -15.72 17.31 9.01
C THR A 170 -16.04 16.06 8.21
N LEU A 171 -14.99 15.32 7.81
CA LEU A 171 -15.15 14.04 7.15
C LEU A 171 -15.20 12.92 8.17
N GLN A 172 -16.25 12.08 8.06
CA GLN A 172 -16.45 10.89 8.88
C GLN A 172 -16.93 9.73 8.02
N TRP A 173 -16.45 8.53 8.29
CA TRP A 173 -16.93 7.32 7.63
C TRP A 173 -18.20 6.80 8.30
N ASP A 174 -19.21 6.42 7.51
CA ASP A 174 -20.52 5.95 7.99
C ASP A 174 -20.59 4.43 8.27
N GLY A 175 -19.46 3.72 8.11
CA GLY A 175 -19.36 2.28 8.36
C GLY A 175 -19.87 1.39 7.23
N LYS A 176 -20.26 1.93 6.05
CA LYS A 176 -20.90 1.15 4.99
C LYS A 176 -19.97 0.76 3.86
N ASP A 177 -19.48 1.72 3.10
CA ASP A 177 -18.65 1.48 1.92
C ASP A 177 -17.30 2.18 2.07
N ILE A 178 -16.21 1.42 2.04
CA ILE A 178 -14.84 1.93 2.20
C ILE A 178 -14.37 2.88 1.10
N ARG A 179 -15.13 3.03 0.02
CA ARG A 179 -14.85 3.96 -1.07
C ARG A 179 -15.38 5.36 -0.80
N TYR A 180 -16.29 5.51 0.15
CA TYR A 180 -17.01 6.75 0.42
C TYR A 180 -16.98 7.09 1.90
N ALA A 181 -17.01 8.39 2.18
CA ALA A 181 -17.24 8.92 3.51
C ALA A 181 -18.24 10.08 3.43
N LEU A 182 -18.71 10.55 4.57
CA LEU A 182 -19.60 11.70 4.66
C LEU A 182 -18.81 12.91 5.10
N LEU A 183 -19.01 14.04 4.43
CA LEU A 183 -18.56 15.35 4.85
C LEU A 183 -19.77 16.12 5.40
N THR A 184 -19.68 16.52 6.65
CA THR A 184 -20.70 17.25 7.41
C THR A 184 -20.19 18.64 7.78
N ASP A 185 -20.99 19.40 8.51
CA ASP A 185 -20.66 20.74 9.02
C ASP A 185 -20.44 21.79 7.92
N VAL A 186 -20.92 21.53 6.70
CA VAL A 186 -20.91 22.48 5.58
C VAL A 186 -22.25 23.22 5.56
N ALA A 187 -22.21 24.53 5.78
CA ALA A 187 -23.40 25.36 5.93
C ALA A 187 -24.30 25.33 4.68
N SER A 188 -25.63 25.36 4.87
CA SER A 188 -26.64 25.21 3.82
C SER A 188 -26.60 26.29 2.71
N HIS A 189 -26.04 27.47 3.00
CA HIS A 189 -25.89 28.55 2.01
C HIS A 189 -24.74 28.32 1.02
N MET A 190 -23.95 27.26 1.22
CA MET A 190 -22.78 26.96 0.41
C MET A 190 -23.17 26.22 -0.87
N VAL A 191 -22.56 26.60 -1.98
CA VAL A 191 -22.77 25.92 -3.26
C VAL A 191 -21.79 24.76 -3.38
N VAL A 192 -22.31 23.54 -3.27
CA VAL A 192 -21.55 22.30 -3.38
C VAL A 192 -21.88 21.63 -4.71
N ASN A 193 -20.85 21.37 -5.53
CA ASN A 193 -21.02 20.72 -6.83
C ASN A 193 -20.41 19.31 -6.81
N THR A 194 -21.04 18.39 -7.52
CA THR A 194 -20.43 17.10 -7.84
C THR A 194 -19.13 17.33 -8.61
N GLY A 195 -18.06 16.65 -8.20
CA GLY A 195 -16.71 16.82 -8.76
C GLY A 195 -15.82 17.80 -7.99
N ASP A 196 -16.35 18.53 -7.00
CA ASP A 196 -15.53 19.40 -6.15
C ASP A 196 -14.50 18.57 -5.39
N THR A 197 -13.26 19.04 -5.33
CA THR A 197 -12.15 18.35 -4.66
C THR A 197 -12.08 18.74 -3.17
N ILE A 198 -11.94 17.74 -2.33
CA ILE A 198 -11.78 17.87 -0.88
C ILE A 198 -10.33 17.56 -0.52
N ILE A 199 -9.72 18.42 0.28
CA ILE A 199 -8.33 18.31 0.76
C ILE A 199 -8.30 18.50 2.28
N THR A 200 -7.15 18.21 2.91
CA THR A 200 -6.92 18.53 4.32
C THR A 200 -6.94 20.03 4.54
N SER A 201 -7.51 20.46 5.66
CA SER A 201 -7.69 21.89 5.96
C SER A 201 -6.43 22.60 6.44
N GLY A 202 -5.43 21.86 6.96
CA GLY A 202 -4.26 22.45 7.64
C GLY A 202 -4.55 22.99 9.05
N LEU A 203 -5.79 22.94 9.52
CA LEU A 203 -6.16 23.43 10.85
C LEU A 203 -5.80 22.47 11.99
N SER A 204 -5.35 21.27 11.67
CA SER A 204 -4.89 20.29 12.64
C SER A 204 -3.39 20.06 12.44
N PRO A 205 -2.59 19.93 13.52
CA PRO A 205 -1.16 19.65 13.41
C PRO A 205 -0.86 18.27 12.80
N VAL A 206 -1.89 17.43 12.62
CA VAL A 206 -1.78 16.07 12.10
C VAL A 206 -1.42 16.02 10.61
N PHE A 207 -2.02 16.92 9.83
CA PHE A 207 -1.80 17.00 8.38
C PHE A 207 -1.55 18.43 7.94
N PRO A 208 -0.56 18.66 7.09
CA PRO A 208 -0.46 19.92 6.38
C PRO A 208 -1.68 20.13 5.49
N GLU A 209 -1.88 21.34 5.08
CA GLU A 209 -2.89 21.71 4.11
C GLU A 209 -2.61 21.07 2.74
N GLY A 210 -3.66 20.74 2.00
CA GLY A 210 -3.54 20.38 0.58
C GLY A 210 -3.40 18.90 0.29
N ILE A 211 -3.38 17.98 1.27
CA ILE A 211 -3.38 16.54 0.98
C ILE A 211 -4.76 16.13 0.46
N PRO A 212 -4.84 15.45 -0.71
CA PRO A 212 -6.12 14.97 -1.25
C PRO A 212 -6.86 14.05 -0.28
N VAL A 213 -8.15 14.26 -0.11
CA VAL A 213 -9.04 13.43 0.70
C VAL A 213 -10.03 12.70 -0.19
N GLY A 214 -10.64 13.40 -1.13
CA GLY A 214 -11.63 12.82 -2.02
C GLY A 214 -12.26 13.82 -2.96
N ILE A 215 -13.30 13.35 -3.65
CA ILE A 215 -14.09 14.14 -4.62
C ILE A 215 -15.55 13.99 -4.23
N VAL A 216 -16.29 15.10 -4.27
CA VAL A 216 -17.75 15.13 -4.03
C VAL A 216 -18.47 14.27 -5.06
N GLU A 217 -19.18 13.25 -4.59
CA GLU A 217 -20.02 12.39 -5.42
C GLU A 217 -21.44 12.96 -5.53
N ASN A 218 -22.02 13.33 -4.39
CA ASN A 218 -23.31 14.02 -4.31
C ASN A 218 -23.41 14.82 -3.00
N SER A 219 -24.34 15.76 -2.98
CA SER A 219 -24.71 16.54 -1.79
C SER A 219 -26.21 16.50 -1.60
N VAL A 220 -26.64 16.31 -0.38
CA VAL A 220 -28.05 16.33 0.02
C VAL A 220 -28.24 17.38 1.08
N LEU A 221 -29.18 18.31 0.84
CA LEU A 221 -29.68 19.26 1.81
C LEU A 221 -31.18 18.95 1.97
N LYS A 222 -31.60 18.54 3.14
CA LYS A 222 -33.02 18.33 3.43
C LYS A 222 -33.68 19.65 3.82
N ASP A 223 -34.95 19.75 3.53
CA ASP A 223 -35.73 20.94 3.92
C ASP A 223 -35.66 21.16 5.44
N GLY A 224 -35.18 22.32 5.84
CA GLY A 224 -34.98 22.67 7.24
C GLY A 224 -33.62 22.35 7.84
N ASP A 225 -32.75 21.64 7.14
CA ASP A 225 -31.38 21.37 7.61
C ASP A 225 -30.50 22.63 7.45
N SER A 226 -29.69 22.91 8.48
CA SER A 226 -28.71 24.01 8.47
C SER A 226 -27.40 23.61 7.77
N TYR A 227 -27.19 22.33 7.53
CA TYR A 227 -25.93 21.78 6.99
C TYR A 227 -26.20 20.75 5.88
N HIS A 228 -25.28 20.73 4.92
CA HIS A 228 -25.24 19.69 3.88
C HIS A 228 -24.76 18.36 4.46
N THR A 229 -25.29 17.26 3.95
CA THR A 229 -24.69 15.93 4.04
C THR A 229 -24.09 15.58 2.68
N ILE A 230 -22.77 15.56 2.60
CA ILE A 230 -22.05 15.42 1.34
C ILE A 230 -21.38 14.04 1.32
N ARG A 231 -21.67 13.25 0.28
CA ARG A 231 -20.98 11.99 0.03
C ARG A 231 -19.71 12.25 -0.77
N VAL A 232 -18.57 11.89 -0.19
CA VAL A 232 -17.24 12.06 -0.78
C VAL A 232 -16.68 10.70 -1.17
N ARG A 233 -16.28 10.57 -2.42
CA ARG A 233 -15.52 9.42 -2.91
C ARG A 233 -14.05 9.62 -2.53
N LEU A 234 -13.54 8.74 -1.68
CA LEU A 234 -12.18 8.82 -1.15
C LEU A 234 -11.13 8.66 -2.26
N SER A 235 -10.06 9.44 -2.19
CA SER A 235 -8.92 9.36 -3.11
C SER A 235 -8.11 8.09 -2.87
N THR A 236 -7.92 7.70 -1.60
CA THR A 236 -7.16 6.51 -1.21
C THR A 236 -7.92 5.22 -1.49
N ASN A 237 -7.28 4.31 -2.23
CA ASN A 237 -7.82 2.98 -2.47
C ASN A 237 -7.35 2.00 -1.38
N PHE A 238 -8.16 1.81 -0.34
CA PHE A 238 -7.84 0.94 0.80
C PHE A 238 -7.69 -0.54 0.42
N LYS A 239 -8.30 -1.03 -0.66
CA LYS A 239 -8.12 -2.42 -1.12
C LYS A 239 -6.73 -2.70 -1.71
N ARG A 240 -5.99 -1.67 -2.11
CA ARG A 240 -4.67 -1.79 -2.75
C ARG A 240 -3.56 -1.11 -1.96
N LEU A 241 -3.85 -0.64 -0.75
CA LEU A 241 -2.90 0.07 0.08
C LEU A 241 -1.76 -0.87 0.51
N LYS A 242 -0.53 -0.53 0.15
CA LYS A 242 0.68 -1.28 0.50
C LYS A 242 1.75 -0.40 1.12
N TYR A 243 1.99 0.77 0.56
CA TYR A 243 3.00 1.73 0.99
C TYR A 243 2.31 2.99 1.46
N VAL A 244 2.82 3.55 2.54
CA VAL A 244 2.32 4.76 3.17
C VAL A 244 3.50 5.64 3.59
N GLU A 245 3.24 6.89 3.86
CA GLU A 245 4.19 7.86 4.39
C GLU A 245 3.61 8.42 5.68
N ILE A 246 4.41 8.43 6.75
CA ILE A 246 4.06 9.08 8.01
C ILE A 246 4.48 10.54 7.92
N VAL A 247 3.55 11.43 8.22
CA VAL A 247 3.76 12.87 8.25
C VAL A 247 4.27 13.23 9.64
N GLN A 248 5.52 13.66 9.72
CA GLN A 248 6.16 14.13 10.94
C GLN A 248 6.22 15.66 10.87
N ASN A 249 5.39 16.33 11.67
CA ASN A 249 5.42 17.77 11.81
C ASN A 249 6.28 18.14 13.03
N GLY A 250 7.35 18.90 12.82
CA GLY A 250 8.27 19.27 13.90
C GLY A 250 7.63 20.06 15.06
N HIS A 251 6.52 20.73 14.82
CA HIS A 251 5.80 21.53 15.82
C HIS A 251 4.58 20.84 16.42
N GLN A 252 4.29 19.58 16.05
CA GLN A 252 3.09 18.88 16.52
C GLN A 252 3.05 18.76 18.04
N GLN A 253 4.17 18.40 18.67
CA GLN A 253 4.25 18.25 20.13
C GLN A 253 4.02 19.57 20.86
N GLU A 254 4.64 20.63 20.39
CA GLU A 254 4.49 21.97 20.99
C GLU A 254 3.03 22.45 20.91
N LEU A 255 2.36 22.22 19.79
CA LEU A 255 0.95 22.57 19.60
C LEU A 255 0.02 21.72 20.49
N GLU A 256 0.30 20.42 20.64
CA GLU A 256 -0.46 19.53 21.53
C GLU A 256 -0.25 19.91 23.01
N GLU A 257 0.96 20.25 23.43
CA GLU A 257 1.26 20.69 24.80
C GLU A 257 0.56 22.01 25.13
N LEU A 258 0.54 22.97 24.20
CA LEU A 258 -0.17 24.24 24.36
C LEU A 258 -1.69 24.03 24.47
N THR A 259 -2.24 23.13 23.72
CA THR A 259 -3.69 22.84 23.72
C THR A 259 -4.10 22.10 25.01
N ASN A 260 -3.31 21.10 25.44
CA ASN A 260 -3.57 20.33 26.68
C ASN A 260 -3.35 21.18 27.96
N GLY A 261 -2.61 22.25 27.88
CA GLY A 261 -2.41 23.19 29.01
C GLY A 261 -3.56 24.21 29.22
N MET A 262 -4.58 24.15 28.35
CA MET A 262 -5.76 25.05 28.44
C MET A 262 -6.99 24.37 29.06
N ASP A 263 -6.95 23.04 29.28
CA ASP A 263 -7.97 22.24 29.99
C ASP A 263 -7.58 22.09 31.49
#